data_0f769e023dff2e6f24c2161dca4b42a5
#
_entry.id   0f769e023dff2e6f24c2161dca4b42a5
#
_cell.length_a   1.000
_cell.length_b   1.000
_cell.length_c   1.000
_cell.angle_alpha   90.00
_cell.angle_beta   90.00
_cell.angle_gamma   90.00
#
_symmetry.space_group_name_H-M   'P 1'
#
loop_
_entity.id
_entity.type
_entity.pdbx_description
1 polymer ?
#
loop_
_entity_poly.entity_id
_entity_poly.type
_entity_poly.pdbx_seq_one_letter_code
_entity_poly.pdbx_strand_id
1 'polypeptide(L)'
;MKKWITIVLSVCVGTAALANEEVSYLAGELPPPTKIEKVLSAGNPADVLLLSSAPNKLLGLAGFNMEKRGKLFSAAQQALPTLGKIAGKGSTLSPEKIVALQPNLIIDVGNVTPNYIDQAKRTFEQTGVPYLLLDGKLSETPTTLRYLGKVLGVENLTEPQAKYAEETLKQAVGNA
;
A
#
# COMPACT_ATOMS: atom_id res chain seq x y z
N MET A 1 23.55 56.20 8.62
CA MET A 1 23.39 54.86 9.18
C MET A 1 22.24 54.18 8.43
N LYS A 2 22.57 53.33 7.43
CA LYS A 2 21.57 52.62 6.59
C LYS A 2 21.35 51.23 7.21
N LYS A 3 20.15 50.97 7.73
CA LYS A 3 19.75 49.64 8.24
C LYS A 3 19.33 48.77 7.03
N TRP A 4 20.07 47.71 6.83
CA TRP A 4 19.70 46.66 5.87
C TRP A 4 18.70 45.71 6.53
N ILE A 5 17.51 45.64 6.01
CA ILE A 5 16.49 44.67 6.42
C ILE A 5 16.65 43.44 5.51
N THR A 6 17.18 42.36 6.09
CA THR A 6 17.25 41.05 5.43
C THR A 6 15.88 40.40 5.55
N ILE A 7 15.15 40.33 4.42
CA ILE A 7 13.91 39.56 4.33
C ILE A 7 14.29 38.09 4.10
N VAL A 8 14.13 37.26 5.12
CA VAL A 8 14.22 35.81 4.99
C VAL A 8 12.91 35.32 4.38
N LEU A 9 12.96 34.99 3.09
CA LEU A 9 11.84 34.35 2.39
C LEU A 9 11.82 32.87 2.81
N SER A 10 10.97 32.53 3.78
CA SER A 10 10.70 31.14 4.14
C SER A 10 9.88 30.49 3.03
N VAL A 11 10.54 29.69 2.19
CA VAL A 11 9.86 28.83 1.21
C VAL A 11 9.30 27.64 1.98
N CYS A 12 8.05 27.73 2.38
CA CYS A 12 7.28 26.55 2.77
C CYS A 12 7.06 25.70 1.52
N VAL A 13 7.92 24.68 1.33
CA VAL A 13 7.64 23.59 0.40
C VAL A 13 6.49 22.79 1.02
N GLY A 14 5.27 23.16 0.66
CA GLY A 14 4.10 22.36 0.98
C GLY A 14 4.24 21.00 0.27
N THR A 15 4.48 19.96 1.03
CA THR A 15 4.26 18.58 0.57
C THR A 15 2.77 18.48 0.26
N ALA A 16 2.43 18.48 -1.04
CA ALA A 16 1.07 18.22 -1.49
C ALA A 16 0.68 16.83 -0.95
N ALA A 17 -0.23 16.81 0.01
CA ALA A 17 -0.87 15.60 0.47
C ALA A 17 -1.56 14.97 -0.75
N LEU A 18 -1.04 13.83 -1.21
CA LEU A 18 -1.67 12.99 -2.22
C LEU A 18 -2.84 12.22 -1.56
N ALA A 19 -3.77 12.95 -0.96
CA ALA A 19 -5.00 12.36 -0.45
C ALA A 19 -5.96 12.17 -1.63
N ASN A 20 -5.97 10.99 -2.20
CA ASN A 20 -7.08 10.54 -3.02
C ASN A 20 -8.11 9.93 -2.05
N GLU A 21 -8.90 10.78 -1.39
CA GLU A 21 -9.84 10.39 -0.31
C GLU A 21 -10.91 9.37 -0.76
N GLU A 22 -11.12 9.20 -2.06
CA GLU A 22 -12.14 8.29 -2.60
C GLU A 22 -11.68 6.83 -2.69
N VAL A 23 -10.37 6.55 -2.76
CA VAL A 23 -9.85 5.19 -2.97
C VAL A 23 -8.96 4.66 -1.86
N SER A 24 -8.79 5.39 -0.77
CA SER A 24 -7.90 4.95 0.31
C SER A 24 -8.15 5.66 1.64
N TYR A 25 -7.66 5.02 2.70
CA TYR A 25 -7.53 5.62 4.03
C TYR A 25 -6.10 5.42 4.54
N LEU A 26 -5.51 6.46 5.10
CA LEU A 26 -4.17 6.44 5.69
C LEU A 26 -4.23 6.73 7.20
N ALA A 27 -3.69 5.81 8.01
CA ALA A 27 -3.36 6.08 9.40
C ALA A 27 -1.85 6.38 9.51
N GLY A 28 -1.51 7.53 10.07
CA GLY A 28 -0.13 8.02 10.11
C GLY A 28 0.23 8.91 8.92
N GLU A 29 1.52 9.02 8.63
CA GLU A 29 2.06 9.83 7.54
C GLU A 29 2.85 8.96 6.56
N LEU A 30 2.62 9.13 5.26
CA LEU A 30 3.35 8.39 4.22
C LEU A 30 4.81 8.86 4.17
N PRO A 31 5.77 7.93 4.29
CA PRO A 31 7.15 8.26 3.97
C PRO A 31 7.29 8.60 2.48
N PRO A 32 8.32 9.38 2.09
CA PRO A 32 8.63 9.56 0.67
C PRO A 32 8.84 8.22 -0.04
N PRO A 33 8.43 8.06 -1.30
CA PRO A 33 8.53 6.78 -2.04
C PRO A 33 9.92 6.15 -2.01
N THR A 34 10.98 7.00 -2.01
CA THR A 34 12.39 6.59 -1.92
C THR A 34 12.79 5.99 -0.57
N LYS A 35 11.97 6.18 0.47
CA LYS A 35 12.19 5.63 1.82
C LYS A 35 11.32 4.40 2.11
N ILE A 36 10.42 4.04 1.20
CA ILE A 36 9.58 2.85 1.34
C ILE A 36 10.29 1.68 0.65
N GLU A 37 11.05 0.93 1.44
CA GLU A 37 11.80 -0.26 0.98
C GLU A 37 11.21 -1.56 1.53
N LYS A 38 10.51 -1.48 2.68
CA LYS A 38 9.97 -2.61 3.43
C LYS A 38 8.47 -2.46 3.60
N VAL A 39 7.71 -3.15 2.77
CA VAL A 39 6.25 -3.13 2.81
C VAL A 39 5.74 -4.42 3.46
N LEU A 40 4.84 -4.27 4.42
CA LEU A 40 4.16 -5.38 5.07
C LEU A 40 2.74 -5.48 4.54
N SER A 41 2.37 -6.67 4.06
CA SER A 41 1.01 -6.99 3.62
C SER A 41 0.13 -7.29 4.83
N ALA A 42 -1.06 -6.69 4.88
CA ALA A 42 -2.01 -6.92 5.98
C ALA A 42 -2.90 -8.15 5.76
N GLY A 43 -3.08 -8.61 4.52
CA GLY A 43 -3.97 -9.73 4.20
C GLY A 43 -3.80 -10.25 2.78
N ASN A 44 -4.50 -11.34 2.45
CA ASN A 44 -4.39 -12.01 1.15
C ASN A 44 -4.64 -11.11 -0.07
N PRO A 45 -5.62 -10.17 -0.07
CA PRO A 45 -5.81 -9.26 -1.19
C PRO A 45 -4.58 -8.35 -1.41
N ALA A 46 -3.98 -7.86 -0.32
CA ALA A 46 -2.75 -7.09 -0.38
C ALA A 46 -1.55 -7.92 -0.87
N ASP A 47 -1.47 -9.21 -0.48
CA ASP A 47 -0.45 -10.14 -1.01
C ASP A 47 -0.49 -10.18 -2.54
N VAL A 48 -1.69 -10.39 -3.12
CA VAL A 48 -1.87 -10.47 -4.58
C VAL A 48 -1.47 -9.17 -5.27
N LEU A 49 -1.93 -8.05 -4.74
CA LEU A 49 -1.60 -6.73 -5.29
C LEU A 49 -0.09 -6.46 -5.26
N LEU A 50 0.57 -6.70 -4.11
CA LEU A 50 2.00 -6.42 -3.93
C LEU A 50 2.89 -7.40 -4.69
N LEU A 51 2.52 -8.68 -4.79
CA LEU A 51 3.23 -9.66 -5.61
C LEU A 51 3.27 -9.26 -7.09
N SER A 52 2.23 -8.61 -7.59
CA SER A 52 2.17 -8.18 -8.99
C SER A 52 2.79 -6.80 -9.24
N SER A 53 2.76 -5.90 -8.25
CA SER A 53 3.13 -4.49 -8.45
C SER A 53 4.44 -4.08 -7.79
N ALA A 54 4.81 -4.66 -6.65
CA ALA A 54 6.00 -4.27 -5.90
C ALA A 54 6.66 -5.44 -5.15
N PRO A 55 6.94 -6.58 -5.82
CA PRO A 55 7.43 -7.79 -5.15
C PRO A 55 8.75 -7.58 -4.42
N ASN A 56 9.62 -6.70 -4.93
CA ASN A 56 10.94 -6.43 -4.35
C ASN A 56 10.89 -5.62 -3.04
N LYS A 57 9.74 -5.00 -2.72
CA LYS A 57 9.53 -4.24 -1.48
C LYS A 57 8.79 -5.07 -0.43
N LEU A 58 8.20 -6.21 -0.81
CA LEU A 58 7.37 -7.02 0.05
C LEU A 58 8.22 -7.84 1.03
N LEU A 59 8.02 -7.64 2.34
CA LEU A 59 8.74 -8.35 3.41
C LEU A 59 8.37 -9.83 3.50
N GLY A 60 7.14 -10.17 3.16
CA GLY A 60 6.59 -11.51 3.21
C GLY A 60 5.08 -11.50 3.01
N LEU A 61 4.50 -12.67 3.01
CA LEU A 61 3.09 -12.89 2.70
C LEU A 61 2.26 -12.95 3.98
N ALA A 62 1.07 -12.36 3.94
CA ALA A 62 0.12 -12.47 5.03
C ALA A 62 -0.51 -13.86 5.11
N GLY A 63 -0.72 -14.51 3.97
CA GLY A 63 -1.34 -15.84 3.93
C GLY A 63 -1.61 -16.37 2.52
N PHE A 64 -1.06 -15.74 1.49
CA PHE A 64 -1.17 -16.27 0.12
C PHE A 64 -0.52 -17.66 0.03
N ASN A 65 -1.27 -18.63 -0.50
CA ASN A 65 -0.77 -20.00 -0.60
C ASN A 65 0.16 -20.15 -1.82
N MET A 66 1.46 -20.01 -1.58
CA MET A 66 2.49 -20.11 -2.61
C MET A 66 2.68 -21.55 -3.10
N GLU A 67 2.49 -22.58 -2.26
CA GLU A 67 2.63 -23.98 -2.66
C GLU A 67 1.69 -24.36 -3.81
N LYS A 68 0.45 -23.87 -3.76
CA LYS A 68 -0.54 -24.16 -4.80
C LYS A 68 -0.36 -23.36 -6.08
N ARG A 69 0.27 -22.18 -6.01
CA ARG A 69 0.31 -21.20 -7.10
C ARG A 69 1.74 -20.77 -7.50
N GLY A 70 2.75 -21.35 -6.87
CA GLY A 70 4.15 -20.95 -7.02
C GLY A 70 4.67 -20.94 -8.46
N LYS A 71 4.16 -21.81 -9.33
CA LYS A 71 4.56 -21.86 -10.75
C LYS A 71 4.30 -20.56 -11.54
N LEU A 72 3.45 -19.67 -11.01
CA LEU A 72 3.12 -18.37 -11.61
C LEU A 72 4.10 -17.26 -11.19
N PHE A 73 4.99 -17.54 -10.24
CA PHE A 73 5.86 -16.55 -9.61
C PHE A 73 7.33 -16.90 -9.78
N SER A 74 8.19 -15.88 -9.74
CA SER A 74 9.64 -16.05 -9.76
C SER A 74 10.15 -16.82 -8.52
N ALA A 75 11.35 -17.39 -8.60
CA ALA A 75 11.97 -18.06 -7.46
C ALA A 75 12.10 -17.15 -6.23
N ALA A 76 12.40 -15.85 -6.42
CA ALA A 76 12.50 -14.89 -5.35
C ALA A 76 11.14 -14.65 -4.66
N GLN A 77 10.04 -14.55 -5.42
CA GLN A 77 8.69 -14.42 -4.86
C GLN A 77 8.25 -15.70 -4.13
N GLN A 78 8.62 -16.88 -4.67
CA GLN A 78 8.33 -18.16 -4.02
C GLN A 78 9.06 -18.35 -2.69
N ALA A 79 10.21 -17.71 -2.52
CA ALA A 79 11.00 -17.73 -1.29
C ALA A 79 10.52 -16.76 -0.20
N LEU A 80 9.51 -15.93 -0.48
CA LEU A 80 8.97 -15.00 0.53
C LEU A 80 8.37 -15.77 1.72
N PRO A 81 8.72 -15.38 2.97
CA PRO A 81 8.18 -16.03 4.15
C PRO A 81 6.68 -15.72 4.34
N THR A 82 5.93 -16.62 4.94
CA THR A 82 4.59 -16.34 5.45
C THR A 82 4.70 -15.73 6.84
N LEU A 83 4.31 -14.46 6.98
CA LEU A 83 4.45 -13.69 8.22
C LEU A 83 3.19 -13.73 9.09
N GLY A 84 2.02 -13.85 8.45
CA GLY A 84 0.72 -13.82 9.11
C GLY A 84 -0.09 -12.58 8.76
N LYS A 85 -1.38 -12.62 9.11
CA LYS A 85 -2.37 -11.58 8.81
C LYS A 85 -2.44 -10.54 9.92
N ILE A 86 -2.60 -9.27 9.52
CA ILE A 86 -2.92 -8.15 10.41
C ILE A 86 -4.42 -7.89 10.38
N ALA A 87 -5.02 -7.94 9.18
CA ALA A 87 -6.41 -7.60 8.93
C ALA A 87 -7.33 -8.82 8.86
N GLY A 88 -8.62 -8.60 9.19
CA GLY A 88 -9.69 -9.57 9.06
C GLY A 88 -9.79 -10.57 10.21
N LYS A 89 -10.71 -11.55 10.03
CA LYS A 89 -10.88 -12.63 11.02
C LYS A 89 -9.64 -13.51 11.03
N GLY A 90 -9.12 -13.77 12.25
CA GLY A 90 -7.94 -14.62 12.43
C GLY A 90 -6.62 -13.89 12.18
N SER A 91 -6.50 -12.62 12.61
CA SER A 91 -5.21 -11.95 12.72
C SER A 91 -4.23 -12.85 13.49
N THR A 92 -3.03 -13.06 12.90
CA THR A 92 -1.99 -13.96 13.44
C THR A 92 -0.66 -13.24 13.66
N LEU A 93 -0.54 -12.00 13.15
CA LEU A 93 0.66 -11.17 13.32
C LEU A 93 0.40 -10.13 14.42
N SER A 94 1.10 -10.26 15.56
CA SER A 94 0.95 -9.35 16.68
C SER A 94 1.66 -8.00 16.45
N PRO A 95 1.25 -6.91 17.16
CA PRO A 95 1.92 -5.61 17.07
C PRO A 95 3.43 -5.68 17.36
N GLU A 96 3.85 -6.48 18.33
CA GLU A 96 5.27 -6.62 18.69
C GLU A 96 6.06 -7.25 17.54
N LYS A 97 5.50 -8.23 16.84
CA LYS A 97 6.12 -8.83 15.64
C LYS A 97 6.19 -7.84 14.50
N ILE A 98 5.15 -7.01 14.30
CA ILE A 98 5.17 -5.94 13.29
C ILE A 98 6.33 -4.99 13.56
N VAL A 99 6.47 -4.49 14.79
CA VAL A 99 7.56 -3.60 15.19
C VAL A 99 8.92 -4.24 14.98
N ALA A 100 9.08 -5.53 15.30
CA ALA A 100 10.33 -6.28 15.12
C ALA A 100 10.73 -6.42 13.65
N LEU A 101 9.78 -6.48 12.71
CA LEU A 101 10.03 -6.53 11.27
C LEU A 101 10.48 -5.19 10.69
N GLN A 102 10.27 -4.08 11.41
CA GLN A 102 10.63 -2.72 10.99
C GLN A 102 10.14 -2.35 9.58
N PRO A 103 8.85 -2.54 9.25
CA PRO A 103 8.33 -2.10 7.96
C PRO A 103 8.27 -0.57 7.89
N ASN A 104 8.38 -0.03 6.68
CA ASN A 104 8.18 1.40 6.44
C ASN A 104 6.69 1.73 6.23
N LEU A 105 5.90 0.75 5.76
CA LEU A 105 4.49 0.91 5.45
C LEU A 105 3.78 -0.43 5.55
N ILE A 106 2.57 -0.42 6.12
CA ILE A 106 1.61 -1.52 6.02
C ILE A 106 0.61 -1.18 4.92
N ILE A 107 0.36 -2.14 4.02
CA ILE A 107 -0.66 -2.01 2.96
C ILE A 107 -1.73 -3.07 3.17
N ASP A 108 -2.98 -2.63 3.20
CA ASP A 108 -4.19 -3.45 3.21
C ASP A 108 -5.03 -3.15 1.97
N VAL A 109 -5.82 -4.13 1.54
CA VAL A 109 -6.78 -4.00 0.44
C VAL A 109 -8.10 -4.57 0.90
N GLY A 110 -9.13 -3.73 0.90
CA GLY A 110 -10.45 -4.14 1.36
C GLY A 110 -11.49 -3.04 1.20
N ASN A 111 -12.58 -3.15 1.95
CA ASN A 111 -13.60 -2.10 1.95
C ASN A 111 -13.16 -0.95 2.87
N VAL A 112 -13.21 0.28 2.36
CA VAL A 112 -12.95 1.48 3.17
C VAL A 112 -14.20 1.80 3.99
N THR A 113 -14.40 1.05 5.08
CA THR A 113 -15.53 1.18 6.01
C THR A 113 -15.03 1.53 7.42
N PRO A 114 -15.89 2.06 8.32
CA PRO A 114 -15.50 2.43 9.67
C PRO A 114 -14.72 1.34 10.40
N ASN A 115 -15.13 0.07 10.30
CA ASN A 115 -14.46 -1.04 10.97
C ASN A 115 -13.01 -1.26 10.49
N TYR A 116 -12.77 -1.17 9.17
CA TYR A 116 -11.42 -1.30 8.60
C TYR A 116 -10.56 -0.06 8.91
N ILE A 117 -11.17 1.13 8.89
CA ILE A 117 -10.51 2.37 9.28
C ILE A 117 -10.08 2.30 10.75
N ASP A 118 -10.95 1.87 11.65
CA ASP A 118 -10.63 1.71 13.08
C ASP A 118 -9.54 0.67 13.32
N GLN A 119 -9.51 -0.39 12.52
CA GLN A 119 -8.42 -1.37 12.57
C GLN A 119 -7.09 -0.76 12.13
N ALA A 120 -7.08 0.00 11.03
CA ALA A 120 -5.88 0.70 10.55
C ALA A 120 -5.34 1.68 11.60
N LYS A 121 -6.24 2.47 12.23
CA LYS A 121 -5.90 3.39 13.32
C LYS A 121 -5.26 2.67 14.50
N ARG A 122 -5.92 1.63 15.02
CA ARG A 122 -5.41 0.84 16.17
C ARG A 122 -4.05 0.23 15.86
N THR A 123 -3.87 -0.31 14.66
CA THR A 123 -2.57 -0.90 14.28
C THR A 123 -1.49 0.17 14.24
N PHE A 124 -1.77 1.34 13.67
CA PHE A 124 -0.84 2.47 13.68
C PHE A 124 -0.52 2.93 15.11
N GLU A 125 -1.53 3.12 15.96
CA GLU A 125 -1.35 3.53 17.37
C GLU A 125 -0.47 2.54 18.16
N GLN A 126 -0.61 1.25 17.89
CA GLN A 126 0.14 0.19 18.59
C GLN A 126 1.57 0.01 18.06
N THR A 127 1.82 0.31 16.80
CA THR A 127 3.09 -0.02 16.13
C THR A 127 3.91 1.18 15.71
N GLY A 128 3.29 2.35 15.56
CA GLY A 128 3.90 3.54 14.96
C GLY A 128 4.16 3.42 13.45
N VAL A 129 3.76 2.30 12.83
CA VAL A 129 3.97 2.06 11.40
C VAL A 129 2.79 2.61 10.60
N PRO A 130 3.00 3.48 9.61
CA PRO A 130 1.94 3.98 8.75
C PRO A 130 1.15 2.83 8.11
N TYR A 131 -0.17 2.97 8.07
CA TYR A 131 -1.07 1.95 7.56
C TYR A 131 -1.95 2.53 6.45
N LEU A 132 -1.78 2.03 5.23
CA LEU A 132 -2.55 2.43 4.05
C LEU A 132 -3.58 1.35 3.71
N LEU A 133 -4.85 1.68 3.85
CA LEU A 133 -5.98 0.87 3.42
C LEU A 133 -6.43 1.33 2.03
N LEU A 134 -6.31 0.47 1.04
CA LEU A 134 -6.74 0.70 -0.34
C LEU A 134 -8.12 0.11 -0.58
N ASP A 135 -8.97 0.80 -1.35
CA ASP A 135 -10.28 0.26 -1.76
C ASP A 135 -10.09 -0.91 -2.72
N GLY A 136 -10.69 -2.04 -2.36
CA GLY A 136 -10.67 -3.29 -3.12
C GLY A 136 -11.79 -3.42 -4.16
N LYS A 137 -12.58 -2.36 -4.42
CA LYS A 137 -13.62 -2.39 -5.45
C LYS A 137 -13.02 -2.56 -6.83
N LEU A 138 -13.63 -3.47 -7.62
CA LEU A 138 -13.15 -3.76 -8.97
C LEU A 138 -13.15 -2.53 -9.87
N SER A 139 -14.17 -1.66 -9.77
CA SER A 139 -14.26 -0.39 -10.51
C SER A 139 -13.11 0.56 -10.25
N GLU A 140 -12.56 0.53 -9.03
CA GLU A 140 -11.49 1.42 -8.59
C GLU A 140 -10.09 0.86 -8.87
N THR A 141 -9.98 -0.37 -9.38
CA THR A 141 -8.68 -1.03 -9.61
C THR A 141 -7.69 -0.17 -10.41
N PRO A 142 -8.06 0.51 -11.51
CA PRO A 142 -7.12 1.35 -12.25
C PRO A 142 -6.57 2.51 -11.41
N THR A 143 -7.46 3.19 -10.68
CA THR A 143 -7.11 4.33 -9.81
C THR A 143 -6.24 3.86 -8.64
N THR A 144 -6.60 2.76 -8.00
CA THR A 144 -5.85 2.15 -6.90
C THR A 144 -4.44 1.75 -7.35
N LEU A 145 -4.27 1.13 -8.52
CA LEU A 145 -2.96 0.78 -9.06
C LEU A 145 -2.08 2.00 -9.34
N ARG A 146 -2.63 3.07 -9.93
CA ARG A 146 -1.92 4.32 -10.16
C ARG A 146 -1.50 4.99 -8.86
N TYR A 147 -2.40 5.01 -7.87
CA TYR A 147 -2.11 5.56 -6.56
C TYR A 147 -0.99 4.76 -5.85
N LEU A 148 -1.10 3.43 -5.83
CA LEU A 148 -0.08 2.55 -5.28
C LEU A 148 1.29 2.77 -5.96
N GLY A 149 1.30 2.92 -7.29
CA GLY A 149 2.50 3.22 -8.06
C GLY A 149 3.23 4.46 -7.55
N LYS A 150 2.49 5.56 -7.37
CA LYS A 150 3.02 6.81 -6.83
C LYS A 150 3.53 6.67 -5.40
N VAL A 151 2.75 6.00 -4.53
CA VAL A 151 3.13 5.76 -3.13
C VAL A 151 4.43 4.98 -3.02
N LEU A 152 4.61 3.96 -3.84
CA LEU A 152 5.76 3.06 -3.78
C LEU A 152 6.90 3.43 -4.74
N GLY A 153 6.70 4.41 -5.65
CA GLY A 153 7.67 4.76 -6.68
C GLY A 153 7.87 3.64 -7.71
N VAL A 154 6.78 2.96 -8.09
CA VAL A 154 6.78 1.82 -9.03
C VAL A 154 5.78 2.02 -10.17
N GLU A 155 5.57 3.26 -10.60
CA GLU A 155 4.61 3.62 -11.65
C GLU A 155 4.87 2.86 -12.95
N ASN A 156 6.13 2.58 -13.25
CA ASN A 156 6.52 1.78 -14.43
C ASN A 156 5.94 0.36 -14.44
N LEU A 157 5.64 -0.21 -13.27
CA LEU A 157 5.02 -1.53 -13.13
C LEU A 157 3.50 -1.42 -13.02
N THR A 158 2.98 -0.40 -12.35
CA THR A 158 1.54 -0.28 -12.07
C THR A 158 0.76 0.37 -13.19
N GLU A 159 1.33 1.29 -13.97
CA GLU A 159 0.61 1.94 -15.06
C GLU A 159 0.17 0.99 -16.19
N PRO A 160 0.99 0.04 -16.66
CA PRO A 160 0.52 -0.97 -17.62
C PRO A 160 -0.62 -1.83 -17.06
N GLN A 161 -0.58 -2.18 -15.77
CA GLN A 161 -1.63 -2.94 -15.09
C GLN A 161 -2.93 -2.11 -14.97
N ALA A 162 -2.81 -0.82 -14.63
CA ALA A 162 -3.94 0.09 -14.54
C ALA A 162 -4.65 0.25 -15.89
N LYS A 163 -3.89 0.42 -16.99
CA LYS A 163 -4.44 0.49 -18.34
C LYS A 163 -5.17 -0.79 -18.73
N TYR A 164 -4.56 -1.94 -18.46
CA TYR A 164 -5.20 -3.23 -18.73
C TYR A 164 -6.52 -3.40 -17.96
N ALA A 165 -6.54 -3.04 -16.68
CA ALA A 165 -7.74 -3.08 -15.87
C ALA A 165 -8.81 -2.12 -16.40
N GLU A 166 -8.43 -0.91 -16.80
CA GLU A 166 -9.33 0.10 -17.38
C GLU A 166 -9.96 -0.38 -18.68
N GLU A 167 -9.17 -0.96 -19.58
CA GLU A 167 -9.65 -1.53 -20.85
C GLU A 167 -10.60 -2.71 -20.61
N THR A 168 -10.25 -3.59 -19.66
CA THR A 168 -11.10 -4.74 -19.29
C THR A 168 -12.44 -4.29 -18.72
N LEU A 169 -12.46 -3.28 -17.86
CA LEU A 169 -13.68 -2.71 -17.30
C LEU A 169 -14.56 -2.07 -18.39
N LYS A 170 -13.97 -1.33 -19.34
CA LYS A 170 -14.70 -0.75 -20.47
C LYS A 170 -15.36 -1.82 -21.34
N GLN A 171 -14.65 -2.92 -21.62
CA GLN A 171 -15.19 -4.03 -22.39
C GLN A 171 -16.33 -4.75 -21.64
N ALA A 172 -16.22 -4.93 -20.34
CA ALA A 172 -17.24 -5.56 -19.52
C ALA A 172 -18.56 -4.76 -19.51
N VAL A 173 -18.47 -3.43 -19.45
CA VAL A 173 -19.66 -2.54 -19.48
C VAL A 173 -20.23 -2.41 -20.88
N GLY A 174 -19.39 -2.41 -21.92
CA GLY A 174 -19.85 -2.32 -23.33
C GLY A 174 -20.54 -3.57 -23.86
N ASN A 175 -20.41 -4.71 -23.16
CA ASN A 175 -21.04 -6.00 -23.51
C ASN A 175 -22.26 -6.33 -22.65
N ALA A 176 -22.69 -5.44 -21.76
CA ALA A 176 -23.87 -5.56 -20.90
C ALA A 176 -25.04 -4.76 -21.46
#